data_3b2745a054c5ef1cd5baa5e948f53aea
#
_entry.id   3b2745a054c5ef1cd5baa5e948f53aea
#
_cell.length_a   1.000
_cell.length_b   1.000
_cell.length_c   1.000
_cell.angle_alpha   90.00
_cell.angle_beta   90.00
_cell.angle_gamma   90.00
#
_symmetry.space_group_name_H-M   'P 1'
#
loop_
_entity.id
_entity.type
_entity.pdbx_description
1 polymer ?
#
loop_
_entity_poly.entity_id
_entity_poly.type
_entity_poly.pdbx_seq_one_letter_code
_entity_poly.pdbx_strand_id
1 'polypeptide(L)'
;MNTVKLKTECGDIVGLDNGSYVEFRGIKYADAGRWEYPVVTDGWDGVYDATAFGDCCYQHRGFEDDAKVNPFYHREFRRGMSFTYSEDCQYLNISAPKNAKKCPVLLYIHGGSFTGGSSNEGHISGKAYAENDIVFVSVNYRLGPYGFCSHPDVTDENGVCGNFGLFDQAAALKWIKNNIFSFGGDPDRIYITGLSMG
;
A
#
# COMPACT_ATOMS: atom_id res chain seq x y z
N MET A 1 -13.01 -18.72 -2.91
CA MET A 1 -11.58 -18.42 -2.82
C MET A 1 -11.03 -19.12 -1.60
N ASN A 2 -9.85 -19.72 -1.70
CA ASN A 2 -9.20 -20.32 -0.55
C ASN A 2 -8.53 -19.21 0.28
N THR A 3 -8.51 -19.38 1.59
CA THR A 3 -7.88 -18.40 2.51
C THR A 3 -6.75 -19.05 3.28
N VAL A 4 -5.81 -18.23 3.71
CA VAL A 4 -4.70 -18.59 4.58
C VAL A 4 -4.75 -17.73 5.84
N LYS A 5 -4.51 -18.35 7.00
CA LYS A 5 -4.33 -17.62 8.26
C LYS A 5 -2.84 -17.55 8.60
N LEU A 6 -2.43 -16.40 9.07
CA LEU A 6 -1.08 -16.15 9.52
C LEU A 6 -1.13 -15.45 10.88
N LYS A 7 -0.22 -15.82 11.77
CA LYS A 7 0.01 -15.12 13.04
C LYS A 7 1.16 -14.15 12.86
N THR A 8 0.95 -12.88 13.16
CA THR A 8 1.96 -11.82 13.05
C THR A 8 2.19 -11.15 14.40
N GLU A 9 3.21 -10.32 14.49
CA GLU A 9 3.43 -9.47 15.68
C GLU A 9 2.29 -8.46 15.87
N CYS A 10 1.63 -8.04 14.78
CA CYS A 10 0.47 -7.15 14.83
C CYS A 10 -0.85 -7.85 15.22
N GLY A 11 -0.90 -9.18 15.25
CA GLY A 11 -2.10 -9.99 15.49
C GLY A 11 -2.34 -11.04 14.41
N ASP A 12 -3.46 -11.75 14.52
CA ASP A 12 -3.84 -12.74 13.53
C ASP A 12 -4.39 -12.06 12.26
N ILE A 13 -4.07 -12.61 11.08
CA ILE A 13 -4.49 -12.06 9.78
C ILE A 13 -4.94 -13.18 8.84
N VAL A 14 -5.96 -12.90 8.04
CA VAL A 14 -6.46 -13.79 6.98
C VAL A 14 -6.20 -13.16 5.63
N GLY A 15 -5.57 -13.88 4.73
CA GLY A 15 -5.33 -13.52 3.34
C GLY A 15 -5.82 -14.58 2.36
N LEU A 16 -5.46 -14.43 1.11
CA LEU A 16 -5.83 -15.30 -0.01
C LEU A 16 -4.74 -16.34 -0.26
N ASP A 17 -5.15 -17.60 -0.41
CA ASP A 17 -4.28 -18.69 -0.90
C ASP A 17 -4.52 -18.88 -2.41
N ASN A 18 -3.57 -18.44 -3.21
CA ASN A 18 -3.59 -18.53 -4.67
C ASN A 18 -2.86 -19.79 -5.21
N GLY A 19 -2.58 -20.77 -4.35
CA GLY A 19 -1.91 -22.03 -4.69
C GLY A 19 -0.39 -21.91 -4.63
N SER A 20 0.26 -21.27 -5.57
CA SER A 20 1.73 -21.06 -5.60
C SER A 20 2.21 -19.94 -4.67
N TYR A 21 1.37 -18.96 -4.38
CA TYR A 21 1.67 -17.81 -3.53
C TYR A 21 0.47 -17.46 -2.64
N VAL A 22 0.73 -16.67 -1.63
CA VAL A 22 -0.29 -16.08 -0.74
C VAL A 22 -0.34 -14.57 -0.92
N GLU A 23 -1.51 -13.98 -0.69
CA GLU A 23 -1.70 -12.54 -0.85
C GLU A 23 -2.50 -11.98 0.31
N PHE A 24 -2.03 -10.86 0.85
CA PHE A 24 -2.68 -10.09 1.89
C PHE A 24 -2.91 -8.68 1.36
N ARG A 25 -4.15 -8.26 1.30
CA ARG A 25 -4.58 -7.00 0.71
C ARG A 25 -5.09 -6.04 1.76
N GLY A 26 -4.87 -4.75 1.55
CA GLY A 26 -5.45 -3.70 2.39
C GLY A 26 -5.00 -3.74 3.84
N ILE A 27 -3.73 -4.08 4.11
CA ILE A 27 -3.18 -4.01 5.47
C ILE A 27 -2.94 -2.55 5.82
N LYS A 28 -3.54 -2.07 6.89
CA LYS A 28 -3.33 -0.71 7.37
C LYS A 28 -1.97 -0.59 8.04
N TYR A 29 -1.10 0.27 7.51
CA TYR A 29 0.25 0.45 8.05
C TYR A 29 0.41 1.67 8.93
N ALA A 30 -0.48 2.66 8.80
CA ALA A 30 -0.46 3.88 9.59
C ALA A 30 -1.85 4.52 9.68
N ASP A 31 -2.04 5.35 10.70
CA ASP A 31 -3.13 6.30 10.84
C ASP A 31 -2.62 7.72 10.63
N ALA A 32 -3.39 8.55 9.93
CA ALA A 32 -3.09 9.97 9.76
C ALA A 32 -4.37 10.77 9.58
N GLY A 33 -4.51 11.85 10.32
CA GLY A 33 -5.48 12.89 10.04
C GLY A 33 -5.09 13.71 8.80
N ARG A 34 -6.03 14.55 8.33
CA ARG A 34 -5.78 15.46 7.22
C ARG A 34 -4.65 16.42 7.58
N TRP A 35 -3.56 16.40 6.76
CA TRP A 35 -2.35 17.20 6.95
C TRP A 35 -1.63 16.96 8.30
N GLU A 36 -1.79 15.77 8.85
CA GLU A 36 -1.02 15.28 9.98
C GLU A 36 0.01 14.26 9.51
N TYR A 37 1.10 14.12 10.27
CA TYR A 37 2.10 13.09 9.99
C TYR A 37 1.57 11.72 10.39
N PRO A 38 1.90 10.66 9.61
CA PRO A 38 1.40 9.33 9.87
C PRO A 38 2.00 8.74 11.14
N VAL A 39 1.15 8.07 11.91
CA VAL A 39 1.54 7.25 13.05
C VAL A 39 1.44 5.79 12.64
N VAL A 40 2.57 5.07 12.66
CA VAL A 40 2.61 3.65 12.30
C VAL A 40 1.72 2.86 13.26
N THR A 41 0.90 1.95 12.73
CA THR A 41 0.02 1.10 13.55
C THR A 41 0.83 0.02 14.27
N ASP A 42 0.52 -0.20 15.54
CA ASP A 42 1.18 -1.23 16.37
C ASP A 42 0.54 -2.62 16.19
N GLY A 43 -0.68 -2.68 15.64
CA GLY A 43 -1.42 -3.92 15.41
C GLY A 43 -2.93 -3.73 15.41
N TRP A 44 -3.65 -4.83 15.54
CA TRP A 44 -5.12 -4.88 15.54
C TRP A 44 -5.64 -5.89 16.55
N ASP A 45 -6.87 -5.70 16.99
CA ASP A 45 -7.59 -6.64 17.81
C ASP A 45 -8.25 -7.74 16.97
N GLY A 46 -8.21 -8.98 17.47
CA GLY A 46 -8.87 -10.11 16.81
C GLY A 46 -8.16 -10.58 15.52
N VAL A 47 -8.93 -10.89 14.51
CA VAL A 47 -8.43 -11.38 13.21
C VAL A 47 -8.65 -10.33 12.14
N TYR A 48 -7.57 -9.82 11.54
CA TYR A 48 -7.62 -8.86 10.46
C TYR A 48 -7.99 -9.57 9.13
N ASP A 49 -9.01 -9.05 8.44
CA ASP A 49 -9.39 -9.53 7.12
C ASP A 49 -8.61 -8.80 6.02
N ALA A 50 -7.60 -9.44 5.49
CA ALA A 50 -6.77 -8.94 4.40
C ALA A 50 -7.07 -9.64 3.06
N THR A 51 -8.34 -9.95 2.81
CA THR A 51 -8.79 -10.58 1.55
C THR A 51 -9.22 -9.57 0.48
N ALA A 52 -9.44 -8.31 0.86
CA ALA A 52 -9.85 -7.23 -0.02
C ALA A 52 -8.87 -6.05 0.04
N PHE A 53 -8.78 -5.31 -1.05
CA PHE A 53 -7.99 -4.08 -1.08
C PHE A 53 -8.58 -3.01 -0.15
N GLY A 54 -7.73 -2.25 0.51
CA GLY A 54 -8.11 -1.03 1.21
C GLY A 54 -8.43 0.12 0.26
N ASP A 55 -8.91 1.23 0.81
CA ASP A 55 -9.26 2.41 0.03
C ASP A 55 -8.03 3.03 -0.65
N CYS A 56 -8.26 3.56 -1.84
CA CYS A 56 -7.30 4.39 -2.55
C CYS A 56 -7.30 5.80 -1.96
N CYS A 57 -6.17 6.48 -2.02
CA CYS A 57 -6.07 7.86 -1.60
C CYS A 57 -6.89 8.77 -2.51
N TYR A 58 -7.53 9.82 -1.94
CA TYR A 58 -8.27 10.80 -2.71
C TYR A 58 -7.42 11.37 -3.83
N GLN A 59 -8.00 11.40 -5.02
CA GLN A 59 -7.36 11.84 -6.25
C GLN A 59 -8.44 12.24 -7.25
N HIS A 60 -8.07 13.02 -8.26
CA HIS A 60 -9.00 13.53 -9.29
C HIS A 60 -9.81 12.40 -9.94
N ARG A 61 -9.21 11.25 -10.17
CA ARG A 61 -9.87 10.05 -10.72
C ARG A 61 -11.03 9.51 -9.89
N GLY A 62 -11.11 9.86 -8.60
CA GLY A 62 -12.22 9.49 -7.73
C GLY A 62 -13.50 10.30 -7.98
N PHE A 63 -13.38 11.44 -8.66
CA PHE A 63 -14.48 12.39 -8.90
C PHE A 63 -14.95 12.45 -10.35
N GLU A 64 -14.20 11.87 -11.28
CA GLU A 64 -14.50 11.85 -12.71
C GLU A 64 -14.59 10.43 -13.25
N ASP A 65 -15.36 10.26 -14.32
CA ASP A 65 -15.41 8.99 -15.04
C ASP A 65 -14.10 8.79 -15.82
N ASP A 66 -13.18 8.05 -15.22
CA ASP A 66 -11.86 7.77 -15.77
C ASP A 66 -11.91 7.13 -17.17
N ALA A 67 -12.96 6.36 -17.46
CA ALA A 67 -13.18 5.80 -18.80
C ALA A 67 -13.42 6.88 -19.87
N LYS A 68 -13.97 8.03 -19.51
CA LYS A 68 -14.18 9.16 -20.41
C LYS A 68 -12.97 10.08 -20.50
N VAL A 69 -12.36 10.36 -19.35
CA VAL A 69 -11.25 11.34 -19.26
C VAL A 69 -9.94 10.75 -19.74
N ASN A 70 -9.68 9.48 -19.42
CA ASN A 70 -8.48 8.78 -19.81
C ASN A 70 -8.77 7.35 -20.29
N PRO A 71 -9.42 7.18 -21.45
CA PRO A 71 -9.91 5.89 -21.92
C PRO A 71 -8.80 4.84 -22.14
N PHE A 72 -7.60 5.26 -22.54
CA PHE A 72 -6.46 4.35 -22.69
C PHE A 72 -6.06 3.78 -21.34
N TYR A 73 -5.79 4.64 -20.35
CA TYR A 73 -5.36 4.24 -19.02
C TYR A 73 -6.40 3.35 -18.33
N HIS A 74 -7.68 3.73 -18.42
CA HIS A 74 -8.78 2.94 -17.89
C HIS A 74 -8.81 1.53 -18.50
N ARG A 75 -8.71 1.43 -19.82
CA ARG A 75 -8.78 0.15 -20.53
C ARG A 75 -7.62 -0.78 -20.16
N GLU A 76 -6.39 -0.23 -20.05
CA GLU A 76 -5.18 -1.04 -19.84
C GLU A 76 -4.97 -1.42 -18.36
N PHE A 77 -5.34 -0.55 -17.44
CA PHE A 77 -4.93 -0.70 -16.04
C PHE A 77 -6.07 -0.83 -15.04
N ARG A 78 -7.29 -0.41 -15.40
CA ARG A 78 -8.40 -0.28 -14.45
C ARG A 78 -9.69 -0.98 -14.87
N ARG A 79 -9.78 -1.47 -16.11
CA ARG A 79 -11.00 -2.06 -16.65
C ARG A 79 -11.47 -3.25 -15.80
N GLY A 80 -12.75 -3.23 -15.43
CA GLY A 80 -13.37 -4.28 -14.60
C GLY A 80 -13.01 -4.23 -13.13
N MET A 81 -12.29 -3.19 -12.69
CA MET A 81 -11.95 -2.95 -11.29
C MET A 81 -12.85 -1.88 -10.70
N SER A 82 -13.14 -1.99 -9.41
CA SER A 82 -13.84 -0.98 -8.63
C SER A 82 -12.88 -0.43 -7.59
N PHE A 83 -12.89 0.88 -7.41
CA PHE A 83 -12.04 1.58 -6.46
C PHE A 83 -12.91 2.44 -5.55
N THR A 84 -12.65 2.37 -4.27
CA THR A 84 -13.14 3.29 -3.25
C THR A 84 -12.03 4.27 -2.89
N TYR A 85 -12.40 5.49 -2.49
CA TYR A 85 -11.45 6.56 -2.21
C TYR A 85 -11.71 7.17 -0.84
N SER A 86 -10.66 7.36 -0.06
CA SER A 86 -10.74 7.89 1.29
C SER A 86 -9.50 8.73 1.63
N GLU A 87 -9.60 9.57 2.64
CA GLU A 87 -8.41 10.15 3.29
C GLU A 87 -7.70 9.10 4.15
N ASP A 88 -8.47 8.17 4.72
CA ASP A 88 -7.94 6.96 5.35
C ASP A 88 -7.52 5.96 4.27
N CYS A 89 -6.31 6.11 3.77
CA CYS A 89 -5.80 5.37 2.61
C CYS A 89 -4.41 4.75 2.82
N GLN A 90 -3.88 4.79 4.03
CA GLN A 90 -2.56 4.27 4.38
C GLN A 90 -2.55 2.73 4.45
N TYR A 91 -2.78 2.11 3.30
CA TYR A 91 -2.85 0.65 3.14
C TYR A 91 -1.72 0.12 2.25
N LEU A 92 -1.28 -1.10 2.54
CA LEU A 92 -0.34 -1.85 1.72
C LEU A 92 -0.88 -3.23 1.38
N ASN A 93 -0.30 -3.83 0.34
CA ASN A 93 -0.62 -5.19 -0.09
C ASN A 93 0.67 -6.01 -0.12
N ILE A 94 0.61 -7.27 0.28
CA ILE A 94 1.75 -8.18 0.32
C ILE A 94 1.43 -9.42 -0.53
N SER A 95 2.32 -9.77 -1.47
CA SER A 95 2.32 -11.07 -2.13
C SER A 95 3.60 -11.80 -1.75
N ALA A 96 3.48 -13.02 -1.22
CA ALA A 96 4.60 -13.79 -0.72
C ALA A 96 4.59 -15.23 -1.25
N PRO A 97 5.75 -15.87 -1.45
CA PRO A 97 5.81 -17.30 -1.69
C PRO A 97 5.08 -18.07 -0.59
N LYS A 98 4.35 -19.13 -0.92
CA LYS A 98 3.56 -19.89 0.06
C LYS A 98 4.38 -20.41 1.26
N ASN A 99 5.65 -20.69 1.05
CA ASN A 99 6.58 -21.18 2.08
C ASN A 99 7.76 -20.23 2.26
N ALA A 100 7.52 -18.94 2.14
CA ALA A 100 8.55 -17.91 2.24
C ALA A 100 9.35 -18.02 3.53
N LYS A 101 10.69 -17.97 3.42
CA LYS A 101 11.62 -17.93 4.56
C LYS A 101 12.79 -17.03 4.20
N LYS A 102 12.86 -15.87 4.85
CA LYS A 102 13.91 -14.88 4.62
C LYS A 102 14.09 -14.53 3.12
N CYS A 103 12.98 -14.38 2.40
CA CYS A 103 13.00 -13.94 1.02
C CYS A 103 13.36 -12.46 0.93
N PRO A 104 14.05 -12.01 -0.13
CA PRO A 104 14.21 -10.58 -0.37
C PRO A 104 12.83 -9.92 -0.52
N VAL A 105 12.74 -8.68 -0.09
CA VAL A 105 11.51 -7.88 -0.12
C VAL A 105 11.65 -6.78 -1.16
N LEU A 106 10.67 -6.65 -2.04
CA LEU A 106 10.58 -5.58 -3.02
C LEU A 106 9.39 -4.68 -2.66
N LEU A 107 9.68 -3.48 -2.18
CA LEU A 107 8.67 -2.44 -1.95
C LEU A 107 8.47 -1.65 -3.24
N TYR A 108 7.25 -1.67 -3.78
CA TYR A 108 6.85 -0.91 -4.95
C TYR A 108 6.05 0.33 -4.56
N ILE A 109 6.48 1.48 -5.06
CA ILE A 109 5.82 2.77 -4.91
C ILE A 109 5.24 3.16 -6.27
N HIS A 110 3.91 3.34 -6.33
CA HIS A 110 3.24 3.69 -7.59
C HIS A 110 3.53 5.12 -8.02
N GLY A 111 3.54 5.35 -9.33
CA GLY A 111 3.63 6.66 -9.93
C GLY A 111 2.29 7.38 -10.01
N GLY A 112 2.24 8.47 -10.77
CA GLY A 112 1.03 9.27 -11.02
C GLY A 112 1.22 10.74 -10.66
N SER A 113 2.45 11.27 -10.78
CA SER A 113 2.78 12.68 -10.58
C SER A 113 2.35 13.23 -9.21
N PHE A 114 2.33 12.39 -8.19
CA PHE A 114 1.83 12.69 -6.84
C PHE A 114 0.36 13.10 -6.78
N THR A 115 -0.39 13.02 -7.87
CA THR A 115 -1.80 13.47 -7.96
C THR A 115 -2.77 12.33 -8.25
N GLY A 116 -2.28 11.14 -8.60
CA GLY A 116 -3.09 9.97 -8.92
C GLY A 116 -2.30 8.67 -8.80
N GLY A 117 -2.98 7.56 -9.05
CA GLY A 117 -2.41 6.22 -8.95
C GLY A 117 -2.87 5.47 -7.70
N SER A 118 -2.62 4.18 -7.67
CA SER A 118 -2.94 3.33 -6.52
C SER A 118 -2.18 2.02 -6.59
N SER A 119 -1.81 1.47 -5.44
CA SER A 119 -1.26 0.12 -5.33
C SER A 119 -2.25 -1.00 -5.68
N ASN A 120 -3.53 -0.65 -5.87
CA ASN A 120 -4.61 -1.60 -6.16
C ASN A 120 -4.84 -1.80 -7.67
N GLU A 121 -4.09 -1.12 -8.54
CA GLU A 121 -4.28 -1.20 -9.99
C GLU A 121 -3.81 -2.55 -10.56
N GLY A 122 -4.53 -3.08 -11.57
CA GLY A 122 -4.37 -4.45 -12.06
C GLY A 122 -2.99 -4.80 -12.62
N HIS A 123 -2.22 -3.81 -13.07
CA HIS A 123 -0.84 -4.02 -13.53
C HIS A 123 0.18 -4.14 -12.38
N ILE A 124 -0.21 -3.76 -11.16
CA ILE A 124 0.63 -3.88 -9.96
C ILE A 124 0.33 -5.23 -9.32
N SER A 125 0.98 -6.27 -9.81
CA SER A 125 0.79 -7.64 -9.34
C SER A 125 2.07 -8.22 -8.76
N GLY A 126 2.00 -8.72 -7.54
CA GLY A 126 3.11 -9.41 -6.89
C GLY A 126 3.27 -10.87 -7.29
N LYS A 127 2.36 -11.44 -8.11
CA LYS A 127 2.37 -12.87 -8.46
C LYS A 127 3.72 -13.33 -9.00
N ALA A 128 4.23 -12.68 -10.05
CA ALA A 128 5.47 -13.10 -10.69
C ALA A 128 6.68 -13.00 -9.74
N TYR A 129 6.69 -12.04 -8.85
CA TYR A 129 7.72 -11.89 -7.82
C TYR A 129 7.63 -13.00 -6.78
N ALA A 130 6.44 -13.26 -6.26
CA ALA A 130 6.21 -14.30 -5.27
C ALA A 130 6.51 -15.72 -5.80
N GLU A 131 6.20 -15.99 -7.07
CA GLU A 131 6.57 -17.24 -7.74
C GLU A 131 8.08 -17.39 -8.02
N ASN A 132 8.87 -16.34 -7.78
CA ASN A 132 10.33 -16.31 -7.89
C ASN A 132 11.02 -15.97 -6.57
N ASP A 133 10.45 -16.40 -5.44
CA ASP A 133 11.01 -16.28 -4.09
C ASP A 133 11.28 -14.84 -3.62
N ILE A 134 10.47 -13.87 -4.08
CA ILE A 134 10.52 -12.47 -3.66
C ILE A 134 9.20 -12.12 -2.98
N VAL A 135 9.26 -11.54 -1.78
CA VAL A 135 8.09 -10.92 -1.15
C VAL A 135 7.89 -9.54 -1.79
N PHE A 136 6.77 -9.36 -2.45
CA PHE A 136 6.39 -8.11 -3.10
C PHE A 136 5.42 -7.33 -2.22
N VAL A 137 5.69 -6.05 -1.99
CA VAL A 137 4.83 -5.15 -1.24
C VAL A 137 4.53 -3.93 -2.09
N SER A 138 3.25 -3.57 -2.22
CA SER A 138 2.82 -2.33 -2.85
C SER A 138 2.07 -1.46 -1.85
N VAL A 139 2.26 -0.14 -1.93
CA VAL A 139 1.72 0.81 -0.93
C VAL A 139 0.91 1.92 -1.57
N ASN A 140 -0.18 2.32 -0.91
CA ASN A 140 -0.85 3.58 -1.12
C ASN A 140 -0.23 4.64 -0.21
N TYR A 141 -0.18 5.88 -0.68
CA TYR A 141 0.26 7.06 0.08
C TYR A 141 -0.58 8.26 -0.33
N ARG A 142 -0.76 9.24 0.55
CA ARG A 142 -1.58 10.42 0.27
C ARG A 142 -1.06 11.20 -0.93
N LEU A 143 -2.00 11.69 -1.72
CA LEU A 143 -1.77 12.31 -3.02
C LEU A 143 -2.32 13.74 -3.06
N GLY A 144 -1.89 14.51 -4.08
CA GLY A 144 -2.37 15.85 -4.35
C GLY A 144 -2.29 16.76 -3.13
N PRO A 145 -3.30 17.59 -2.87
CA PRO A 145 -3.29 18.52 -1.73
C PRO A 145 -3.30 17.81 -0.37
N TYR A 146 -3.81 16.58 -0.29
CA TYR A 146 -3.79 15.81 0.96
C TYR A 146 -2.40 15.30 1.34
N GLY A 147 -1.57 15.01 0.34
CA GLY A 147 -0.22 14.49 0.54
C GLY A 147 0.89 15.54 0.45
N PHE A 148 0.65 16.64 -0.28
CA PHE A 148 1.73 17.56 -0.69
C PHE A 148 1.37 19.04 -0.52
N CYS A 149 0.31 19.37 0.23
CA CYS A 149 0.03 20.75 0.60
C CYS A 149 1.08 21.24 1.60
N SER A 150 1.52 22.49 1.40
CA SER A 150 2.34 23.23 2.36
C SER A 150 1.71 24.61 2.55
N HIS A 151 1.25 24.89 3.76
CA HIS A 151 0.60 26.16 4.10
C HIS A 151 0.88 26.50 5.57
N PRO A 152 1.06 27.78 5.93
CA PRO A 152 1.33 28.18 7.31
C PRO A 152 0.32 27.65 8.33
N ASP A 153 -0.97 27.56 7.96
CA ASP A 153 -2.04 27.11 8.88
C ASP A 153 -2.00 25.60 9.17
N VAL A 154 -1.22 24.81 8.41
CA VAL A 154 -1.03 23.37 8.65
C VAL A 154 0.40 23.05 9.11
N THR A 155 1.07 24.04 9.65
CA THR A 155 2.43 23.92 10.18
C THR A 155 2.39 23.35 11.59
N ASP A 156 3.26 22.39 11.88
CA ASP A 156 3.40 21.83 13.23
C ASP A 156 4.05 22.83 14.22
N GLU A 157 4.17 22.43 15.48
CA GLU A 157 4.78 23.24 16.54
C GLU A 157 6.25 23.60 16.29
N ASN A 158 6.95 22.90 15.38
CA ASN A 158 8.32 23.13 14.99
C ASN A 158 8.44 24.00 13.71
N GLY A 159 7.33 24.48 13.18
CA GLY A 159 7.28 25.25 11.95
C GLY A 159 7.43 24.41 10.68
N VAL A 160 7.19 23.11 10.75
CA VAL A 160 7.33 22.16 9.63
C VAL A 160 5.96 21.79 9.09
N CYS A 161 5.81 21.77 7.77
CA CYS A 161 4.59 21.29 7.09
C CYS A 161 4.90 20.71 5.72
N GLY A 162 3.97 19.90 5.22
CA GLY A 162 4.00 19.36 3.86
C GLY A 162 4.68 17.99 3.75
N ASN A 163 4.74 17.50 2.50
CA ASN A 163 5.31 16.20 2.16
C ASN A 163 4.70 15.00 2.91
N PHE A 164 3.46 15.11 3.35
CA PHE A 164 2.76 14.06 4.12
C PHE A 164 2.75 12.72 3.38
N GLY A 165 2.63 12.74 2.03
CA GLY A 165 2.72 11.54 1.20
C GLY A 165 4.09 10.86 1.24
N LEU A 166 5.19 11.61 1.36
CA LEU A 166 6.53 11.02 1.55
C LEU A 166 6.68 10.43 2.95
N PHE A 167 6.10 11.08 3.96
CA PHE A 167 6.08 10.51 5.32
C PHE A 167 5.21 9.26 5.40
N ASP A 168 4.13 9.16 4.61
CA ASP A 168 3.35 7.92 4.47
C ASP A 168 4.23 6.79 3.91
N GLN A 169 5.03 7.05 2.87
CA GLN A 169 5.98 6.06 2.32
C GLN A 169 7.03 5.64 3.36
N ALA A 170 7.56 6.60 4.12
CA ALA A 170 8.50 6.31 5.20
C ALA A 170 7.86 5.49 6.33
N ALA A 171 6.60 5.78 6.68
CA ALA A 171 5.83 5.01 7.66
C ALA A 171 5.57 3.58 7.17
N ALA A 172 5.22 3.41 5.89
CA ALA A 172 5.05 2.10 5.27
C ALA A 172 6.35 1.29 5.33
N LEU A 173 7.49 1.90 4.97
CA LEU A 173 8.79 1.24 5.06
C LEU A 173 9.13 0.83 6.52
N LYS A 174 8.82 1.68 7.48
CA LYS A 174 9.00 1.37 8.91
C LYS A 174 8.12 0.20 9.34
N TRP A 175 6.84 0.19 8.93
CA TRP A 175 5.94 -0.93 9.20
C TRP A 175 6.45 -2.22 8.57
N ILE A 176 6.88 -2.20 7.30
CA ILE A 176 7.44 -3.35 6.58
C ILE A 176 8.68 -3.87 7.32
N LYS A 177 9.62 -3.00 7.70
CA LYS A 177 10.83 -3.38 8.44
C LYS A 177 10.51 -4.14 9.72
N ASN A 178 9.46 -3.75 10.43
CA ASN A 178 9.07 -4.34 11.71
C ASN A 178 8.29 -5.66 11.54
N ASN A 179 7.53 -5.84 10.45
CA ASN A 179 6.50 -6.86 10.35
C ASN A 179 6.72 -7.90 9.24
N ILE A 180 7.54 -7.59 8.22
CA ILE A 180 7.64 -8.42 7.01
C ILE A 180 8.18 -9.82 7.26
N PHE A 181 8.89 -10.02 8.37
CA PHE A 181 9.37 -11.32 8.79
C PHE A 181 8.23 -12.34 8.97
N SER A 182 7.09 -11.90 9.52
CA SER A 182 5.90 -12.74 9.68
C SER A 182 5.34 -13.23 8.35
N PHE A 183 5.57 -12.52 7.26
CA PHE A 183 5.17 -12.89 5.90
C PHE A 183 6.29 -13.60 5.13
N GLY A 184 7.36 -14.00 5.81
CA GLY A 184 8.49 -14.71 5.24
C GLY A 184 9.52 -13.84 4.52
N GLY A 185 9.40 -12.52 4.61
CA GLY A 185 10.40 -11.58 4.10
C GLY A 185 11.61 -11.42 5.04
N ASP A 186 12.71 -10.97 4.49
CA ASP A 186 13.91 -10.62 5.23
C ASP A 186 13.97 -9.12 5.49
N PRO A 187 13.80 -8.66 6.74
CA PRO A 187 13.80 -7.23 7.05
C PRO A 187 15.15 -6.54 6.80
N ASP A 188 16.23 -7.29 6.60
CA ASP A 188 17.55 -6.76 6.29
C ASP A 188 17.82 -6.71 4.77
N ARG A 189 16.90 -7.21 3.95
CA ARG A 189 16.99 -7.22 2.48
C ARG A 189 15.73 -6.62 1.84
N ILE A 190 15.47 -5.36 2.14
CA ILE A 190 14.36 -4.59 1.56
C ILE A 190 14.92 -3.70 0.45
N TYR A 191 14.40 -3.87 -0.75
CA TYR A 191 14.71 -3.08 -1.94
C TYR A 191 13.50 -2.22 -2.30
N ILE A 192 13.72 -0.98 -2.68
CA ILE A 192 12.67 -0.06 -3.09
C ILE A 192 12.73 0.09 -4.61
N THR A 193 11.58 0.01 -5.24
CA THR A 193 11.41 0.30 -6.67
C THR A 193 10.15 1.14 -6.86
N GLY A 194 10.11 1.89 -7.93
CA GLY A 194 8.96 2.72 -8.25
C GLY A 194 8.84 2.99 -9.73
N LEU A 195 7.73 3.56 -10.10
CA LEU A 195 7.44 4.01 -11.46
C LEU A 195 7.29 5.52 -11.46
N SER A 196 7.97 6.22 -12.39
CA SER A 196 7.81 7.67 -12.57
C SER A 196 8.16 8.44 -11.29
N MET A 197 7.17 8.96 -10.56
CA MET A 197 7.33 9.69 -9.30
C MET A 197 7.19 8.79 -8.06
N GLY A 198 7.24 7.49 -8.26
CA GLY A 198 7.31 6.52 -7.18
C GLY A 198 8.73 6.20 -6.76
#